data_a69af1dc5fd4050939a1c00669ac4fc5
#
_entry.id   a69af1dc5fd4050939a1c00669ac4fc5
#
_cell.length_a   1.000
_cell.length_b   1.000
_cell.length_c   1.000
_cell.angle_alpha   90.00
_cell.angle_beta   90.00
_cell.angle_gamma   90.00
#
_symmetry.space_group_name_H-M   'P 1'
#
loop_
_entity.id
_entity.type
_entity.pdbx_description
1 polymer ?
#
loop_
_entity_poly.entity_id
_entity_poly.type
_entity_poly.pdbx_seq_one_letter_code
_entity_poly.pdbx_strand_id
1 'polypeptide(L)'
;MSPEEMRRELLTSEVTGLPNRRAFGEADAALAVAMSDVDGLKALNKYGYEAGNAVLKAKADALREAGLEAYHDKGDEFLCRGNHINELLAKLERARAILRDHEIVVELVDGSTLSVIGADFSYGVGKDIDEAESGLRSHKTERERRGEIARGELRSITIKNRQNTSLASRIKHSPSITAATCRQATSTTN
;
A
#
# COMPACT_ATOMS: atom_id res chain seq x y z
N MET A 1 -25.43 -15.25 -12.67
CA MET A 1 -24.05 -15.61 -12.34
C MET A 1 -23.83 -17.07 -12.71
N SER A 2 -22.83 -17.35 -13.54
CA SER A 2 -22.49 -18.72 -13.92
C SER A 2 -21.78 -19.45 -12.77
N PRO A 3 -21.75 -20.81 -12.76
CA PRO A 3 -20.99 -21.56 -11.76
C PRO A 3 -19.49 -21.18 -11.72
N GLU A 4 -18.91 -20.81 -12.85
CA GLU A 4 -17.52 -20.38 -12.95
C GLU A 4 -17.30 -19.00 -12.34
N GLU A 5 -18.20 -18.05 -12.57
CA GLU A 5 -18.18 -16.72 -11.93
C GLU A 5 -18.32 -16.84 -10.41
N MET A 6 -19.24 -17.68 -9.94
CA MET A 6 -19.44 -17.95 -8.50
C MET A 6 -18.18 -18.56 -7.87
N ARG A 7 -17.56 -19.55 -8.55
CA ARG A 7 -16.32 -20.14 -8.09
C ARG A 7 -15.20 -19.12 -8.01
N ARG A 8 -15.05 -18.26 -9.01
CA ARG A 8 -14.03 -17.21 -9.04
C ARG A 8 -14.22 -16.22 -7.88
N GLU A 9 -15.43 -15.80 -7.58
CA GLU A 9 -15.73 -14.93 -6.43
C GLU A 9 -15.37 -15.61 -5.13
N LEU A 10 -15.72 -16.89 -4.94
CA LEU A 10 -15.42 -17.66 -3.72
C LEU A 10 -13.92 -17.89 -3.48
N LEU A 11 -13.11 -17.85 -4.54
CA LEU A 11 -11.66 -18.14 -4.50
C LEU A 11 -10.79 -16.90 -4.60
N THR A 12 -11.38 -15.69 -4.68
CA THR A 12 -10.64 -14.43 -4.86
C THR A 12 -10.84 -13.50 -3.66
N SER A 13 -9.80 -12.78 -3.29
CA SER A 13 -9.85 -11.71 -2.30
C SER A 13 -10.46 -10.45 -2.93
N GLU A 14 -11.53 -9.91 -2.35
CA GLU A 14 -12.16 -8.67 -2.79
C GLU A 14 -11.21 -7.46 -2.67
N VAL A 15 -10.32 -7.45 -1.67
CA VAL A 15 -9.40 -6.34 -1.41
C VAL A 15 -8.27 -6.28 -2.42
N THR A 16 -7.65 -7.43 -2.73
CA THR A 16 -6.41 -7.47 -3.51
C THR A 16 -6.58 -8.05 -4.91
N GLY A 17 -7.69 -8.75 -5.17
CA GLY A 17 -7.90 -9.51 -6.41
C GLY A 17 -6.95 -10.70 -6.59
N LEU A 18 -6.17 -11.06 -5.56
CA LEU A 18 -5.41 -12.31 -5.52
C LEU A 18 -6.33 -13.49 -5.19
N PRO A 19 -5.96 -14.72 -5.58
CA PRO A 19 -6.57 -15.92 -4.99
C PRO A 19 -6.48 -15.85 -3.46
N ASN A 20 -7.50 -16.36 -2.78
CA ASN A 20 -7.57 -16.34 -1.32
C ASN A 20 -7.03 -17.63 -0.70
N ARG A 21 -7.14 -17.74 0.65
CA ARG A 21 -6.71 -18.94 1.41
C ARG A 21 -7.36 -20.22 0.93
N ARG A 22 -8.63 -20.19 0.50
CA ARG A 22 -9.33 -21.38 -0.01
C ARG A 22 -8.67 -21.85 -1.31
N ALA A 23 -8.38 -20.92 -2.24
CA ALA A 23 -7.67 -21.23 -3.46
C ALA A 23 -6.27 -21.81 -3.20
N PHE A 24 -5.57 -21.30 -2.18
CA PHE A 24 -4.29 -21.88 -1.76
C PHE A 24 -4.43 -23.34 -1.31
N GLY A 25 -5.50 -23.66 -0.57
CA GLY A 25 -5.76 -25.02 -0.10
C GLY A 25 -6.21 -25.99 -1.19
N GLU A 26 -6.78 -25.49 -2.30
CA GLU A 26 -7.18 -26.31 -3.47
C GLU A 26 -6.03 -26.52 -4.46
N ALA A 27 -4.95 -25.76 -4.34
CA ALA A 27 -3.82 -25.85 -5.24
C ALA A 27 -2.94 -27.09 -4.95
N ASP A 28 -2.21 -27.58 -5.97
CA ASP A 28 -1.29 -28.69 -5.81
C ASP A 28 -0.22 -28.44 -4.75
N ALA A 29 0.36 -29.49 -4.18
CA ALA A 29 1.41 -29.37 -3.18
C ALA A 29 2.61 -28.60 -3.74
N ALA A 30 3.08 -27.59 -2.99
CA ALA A 30 4.29 -26.85 -3.30
C ALA A 30 5.49 -27.43 -2.54
N LEU A 31 6.70 -27.32 -3.10
CA LEU A 31 7.93 -27.74 -2.44
C LEU A 31 8.49 -26.65 -1.51
N ALA A 32 8.01 -25.43 -1.67
CA ALA A 32 8.36 -24.30 -0.82
C ALA A 32 7.15 -23.36 -0.65
N VAL A 33 6.98 -22.83 0.54
CA VAL A 33 5.92 -21.88 0.92
C VAL A 33 6.56 -20.66 1.56
N ALA A 34 6.03 -19.48 1.25
CA ALA A 34 6.35 -18.26 1.97
C ALA A 34 5.10 -17.71 2.65
N MET A 35 5.28 -17.13 3.83
CA MET A 35 4.29 -16.33 4.53
C MET A 35 4.83 -14.92 4.72
N SER A 36 4.01 -13.91 4.50
CA SER A 36 4.41 -12.53 4.66
C SER A 36 3.28 -11.66 5.18
N ASP A 37 3.62 -10.58 5.87
CA ASP A 37 2.70 -9.73 6.61
C ASP A 37 3.15 -8.26 6.43
N VAL A 38 2.20 -7.35 6.16
CA VAL A 38 2.47 -5.92 5.95
C VAL A 38 2.89 -5.28 7.26
N ASP A 39 4.03 -4.61 7.25
CA ASP A 39 4.49 -3.88 8.43
C ASP A 39 3.69 -2.59 8.62
N GLY A 40 3.14 -2.40 9.82
CA GLY A 40 2.46 -1.16 10.18
C GLY A 40 1.05 -0.97 9.65
N LEU A 41 0.38 -1.99 9.13
CA LEU A 41 -1.00 -1.90 8.61
C LEU A 41 -1.97 -1.29 9.64
N LYS A 42 -1.82 -1.63 10.93
CA LYS A 42 -2.66 -1.07 12.00
C LYS A 42 -2.50 0.45 12.14
N ALA A 43 -1.29 0.97 11.93
CA ALA A 43 -1.05 2.41 11.96
C ALA A 43 -1.66 3.11 10.73
N LEU A 44 -1.61 2.47 9.56
CA LEU A 44 -2.24 2.96 8.34
C LEU A 44 -3.77 3.01 8.46
N ASN A 45 -4.38 2.00 9.07
CA ASN A 45 -5.83 1.96 9.28
C ASN A 45 -6.37 3.08 10.19
N LYS A 46 -5.51 3.78 10.94
CA LYS A 46 -5.91 5.01 11.67
C LYS A 46 -6.28 6.17 10.74
N TYR A 47 -5.83 6.14 9.48
CA TYR A 47 -6.17 7.13 8.45
C TYR A 47 -7.40 6.72 7.61
N GLY A 48 -7.96 5.54 7.86
CA GLY A 48 -9.08 4.93 7.15
C GLY A 48 -8.71 3.55 6.61
N TYR A 49 -9.71 2.68 6.48
CA TYR A 49 -9.50 1.34 5.91
C TYR A 49 -9.03 1.40 4.46
N GLU A 50 -9.37 2.48 3.74
CA GLU A 50 -8.94 2.73 2.37
C GLU A 50 -7.40 2.80 2.27
N ALA A 51 -6.75 3.42 3.26
CA ALA A 51 -5.30 3.51 3.32
C ALA A 51 -4.64 2.13 3.49
N GLY A 52 -5.15 1.31 4.41
CA GLY A 52 -4.70 -0.07 4.58
C GLY A 52 -4.95 -0.93 3.34
N ASN A 53 -6.15 -0.87 2.78
CA ASN A 53 -6.53 -1.62 1.58
C ASN A 53 -5.66 -1.26 0.37
N ALA A 54 -5.32 0.02 0.20
CA ALA A 54 -4.44 0.46 -0.87
C ALA A 54 -3.02 -0.12 -0.74
N VAL A 55 -2.49 -0.19 0.49
CA VAL A 55 -1.18 -0.81 0.74
C VAL A 55 -1.23 -2.33 0.53
N LEU A 56 -2.32 -3.01 0.94
CA LEU A 56 -2.52 -4.43 0.67
C LEU A 56 -2.56 -4.71 -0.85
N LYS A 57 -3.25 -3.87 -1.61
CA LYS A 57 -3.32 -3.96 -3.06
C LYS A 57 -1.97 -3.72 -3.71
N ALA A 58 -1.24 -2.68 -3.29
CA ALA A 58 0.10 -2.39 -3.78
C ALA A 58 1.08 -3.53 -3.50
N LYS A 59 0.99 -4.17 -2.31
CA LYS A 59 1.76 -5.38 -2.00
C LYS A 59 1.40 -6.53 -2.93
N ALA A 60 0.11 -6.76 -3.18
CA ALA A 60 -0.33 -7.81 -4.10
C ALA A 60 0.24 -7.61 -5.51
N ASP A 61 0.23 -6.37 -6.00
CA ASP A 61 0.79 -6.02 -7.30
C ASP A 61 2.32 -6.20 -7.33
N ALA A 62 3.02 -5.81 -6.27
CA ALA A 62 4.47 -6.02 -6.14
C ALA A 62 4.84 -7.51 -6.13
N LEU A 63 4.06 -8.36 -5.45
CA LEU A 63 4.26 -9.82 -5.44
C LEU A 63 4.07 -10.41 -6.85
N ARG A 64 3.04 -9.98 -7.59
CA ARG A 64 2.81 -10.40 -8.99
C ARG A 64 3.94 -9.94 -9.90
N GLU A 65 4.36 -8.69 -9.80
CA GLU A 65 5.44 -8.12 -10.63
C GLU A 65 6.78 -8.81 -10.37
N ALA A 66 7.01 -9.24 -9.12
CA ALA A 66 8.18 -10.05 -8.78
C ALA A 66 8.10 -11.50 -9.28
N GLY A 67 6.97 -11.92 -9.88
CA GLY A 67 6.76 -13.26 -10.43
C GLY A 67 6.46 -14.32 -9.36
N LEU A 68 5.81 -13.91 -8.25
CA LEU A 68 5.35 -14.81 -7.19
C LEU A 68 3.93 -15.32 -7.47
N GLU A 69 3.71 -16.61 -7.25
CA GLU A 69 2.38 -17.19 -7.13
C GLU A 69 1.85 -16.85 -5.73
N ALA A 70 1.10 -15.76 -5.63
CA ALA A 70 0.70 -15.15 -4.36
C ALA A 70 -0.79 -15.32 -4.09
N TYR A 71 -1.13 -15.44 -2.81
CA TYR A 71 -2.48 -15.61 -2.26
C TYR A 71 -2.67 -14.63 -1.10
N HIS A 72 -3.84 -14.00 -1.01
CA HIS A 72 -4.21 -13.21 0.15
C HIS A 72 -4.91 -14.09 1.18
N ASP A 73 -4.28 -14.30 2.32
CA ASP A 73 -4.85 -15.17 3.36
C ASP A 73 -5.95 -14.44 4.15
N LYS A 74 -5.55 -13.56 5.05
CA LYS A 74 -6.46 -12.77 5.91
C LYS A 74 -5.73 -11.51 6.39
N GLY A 75 -6.48 -10.43 6.59
CA GLY A 75 -5.92 -9.19 7.13
C GLY A 75 -4.72 -8.69 6.31
N ASP A 76 -3.54 -8.74 6.87
CA ASP A 76 -2.25 -8.36 6.28
C ASP A 76 -1.37 -9.54 5.83
N GLU A 77 -1.85 -10.78 6.03
CA GLU A 77 -1.13 -12.01 5.74
C GLU A 77 -1.30 -12.46 4.29
N PHE A 78 -0.18 -12.80 3.65
CA PHE A 78 -0.11 -13.34 2.29
C PHE A 78 0.69 -14.63 2.29
N LEU A 79 0.29 -15.55 1.43
CA LEU A 79 1.01 -16.79 1.15
C LEU A 79 1.56 -16.76 -0.26
N CYS A 80 2.73 -17.36 -0.47
CA CYS A 80 3.29 -17.59 -1.79
C CYS A 80 3.73 -19.05 -1.90
N ARG A 81 3.71 -19.57 -3.12
CA ARG A 81 4.13 -20.93 -3.44
C ARG A 81 5.29 -20.93 -4.40
N GLY A 82 6.11 -21.96 -4.34
CA GLY A 82 7.21 -22.17 -5.27
C GLY A 82 7.84 -23.54 -5.17
N ASN A 83 8.81 -23.80 -6.03
CA ASN A 83 9.52 -25.06 -6.06
C ASN A 83 10.86 -25.00 -5.29
N HIS A 84 11.40 -23.82 -5.08
CA HIS A 84 12.70 -23.63 -4.46
C HIS A 84 12.68 -22.47 -3.46
N ILE A 85 13.15 -22.72 -2.23
CA ILE A 85 13.23 -21.72 -1.15
C ILE A 85 14.05 -20.50 -1.59
N ASN A 86 15.22 -20.70 -2.20
CA ASN A 86 16.09 -19.59 -2.61
C ASN A 86 15.46 -18.71 -3.69
N GLU A 87 14.67 -19.29 -4.60
CA GLU A 87 13.92 -18.55 -5.60
C GLU A 87 12.82 -17.69 -4.97
N LEU A 88 12.08 -18.27 -4.00
CA LEU A 88 11.07 -17.51 -3.25
C LEU A 88 11.71 -16.33 -2.49
N LEU A 89 12.85 -16.55 -1.83
CA LEU A 89 13.57 -15.50 -1.12
C LEU A 89 13.97 -14.35 -2.05
N ALA A 90 14.57 -14.67 -3.22
CA ALA A 90 14.98 -13.67 -4.19
C ALA A 90 13.78 -12.86 -4.73
N LYS A 91 12.67 -13.52 -5.03
CA LYS A 91 11.44 -12.87 -5.49
C LYS A 91 10.78 -12.02 -4.41
N LEU A 92 10.79 -12.47 -3.14
CA LEU A 92 10.26 -11.68 -2.01
C LEU A 92 11.08 -10.41 -1.78
N GLU A 93 12.42 -10.48 -1.84
CA GLU A 93 13.25 -9.27 -1.74
C GLU A 93 13.02 -8.31 -2.91
N ARG A 94 12.82 -8.83 -4.13
CA ARG A 94 12.44 -8.00 -5.27
C ARG A 94 11.07 -7.33 -5.05
N ALA A 95 10.07 -8.06 -4.56
CA ALA A 95 8.75 -7.51 -4.25
C ALA A 95 8.82 -6.42 -3.17
N ARG A 96 9.66 -6.62 -2.14
CA ARG A 96 9.91 -5.60 -1.11
C ARG A 96 10.51 -4.33 -1.69
N ALA A 97 11.50 -4.44 -2.58
CA ALA A 97 12.10 -3.29 -3.24
C ALA A 97 11.04 -2.53 -4.07
N ILE A 98 10.25 -3.23 -4.88
CA ILE A 98 9.15 -2.64 -5.67
C ILE A 98 8.17 -1.89 -4.76
N LEU A 99 7.71 -2.51 -3.67
CA LEU A 99 6.75 -1.89 -2.75
C LEU A 99 7.32 -0.65 -2.04
N ARG A 100 8.59 -0.69 -1.60
CA ARG A 100 9.24 0.45 -0.92
C ARG A 100 9.42 1.66 -1.83
N ASP A 101 9.71 1.42 -3.11
CA ASP A 101 9.94 2.49 -4.09
C ASP A 101 8.63 3.07 -4.63
N HIS A 102 7.50 2.39 -4.38
CA HIS A 102 6.21 2.81 -4.87
C HIS A 102 5.55 3.86 -3.96
N GLU A 103 5.15 5.01 -4.52
CA GLU A 103 4.29 5.97 -3.85
C GLU A 103 2.82 5.55 -4.02
N ILE A 104 2.18 5.18 -2.91
CA ILE A 104 0.78 4.75 -2.89
C ILE A 104 -0.09 5.97 -2.59
N VAL A 105 -0.91 6.39 -3.54
CA VAL A 105 -1.80 7.54 -3.41
C VAL A 105 -3.23 7.05 -3.20
N VAL A 106 -3.87 7.52 -2.14
CA VAL A 106 -5.22 7.11 -1.72
C VAL A 106 -6.10 8.33 -1.54
N GLU A 107 -7.28 8.32 -2.14
CA GLU A 107 -8.33 9.28 -1.82
C GLU A 107 -9.13 8.75 -0.62
N LEU A 108 -9.24 9.56 0.43
CA LEU A 108 -9.97 9.22 1.64
C LEU A 108 -11.45 9.65 1.52
N VAL A 109 -12.30 9.09 2.39
CA VAL A 109 -13.75 9.37 2.41
C VAL A 109 -14.06 10.86 2.59
N ASP A 110 -13.21 11.61 3.30
CA ASP A 110 -13.34 13.06 3.49
C ASP A 110 -12.89 13.90 2.27
N GLY A 111 -12.50 13.23 1.17
CA GLY A 111 -12.00 13.88 -0.05
C GLY A 111 -10.55 14.35 0.05
N SER A 112 -9.87 14.12 1.15
CA SER A 112 -8.43 14.36 1.26
C SER A 112 -7.63 13.26 0.57
N THR A 113 -6.38 13.55 0.21
CA THR A 113 -5.49 12.58 -0.43
C THR A 113 -4.35 12.21 0.53
N LEU A 114 -4.17 10.92 0.74
CA LEU A 114 -3.07 10.36 1.51
C LEU A 114 -2.01 9.81 0.54
N SER A 115 -0.75 10.13 0.80
CA SER A 115 0.40 9.53 0.11
C SER A 115 1.21 8.71 1.09
N VAL A 116 1.41 7.42 0.80
CA VAL A 116 2.18 6.46 1.60
C VAL A 116 3.42 6.07 0.81
N ILE A 117 4.60 6.31 1.39
CA ILE A 117 5.90 6.01 0.78
C ILE A 117 6.70 5.14 1.75
N GLY A 118 7.42 4.15 1.23
CA GLY A 118 8.26 3.27 2.04
C GLY A 118 7.47 2.15 2.73
N ALA A 119 6.30 1.79 2.22
CA ALA A 119 5.59 0.60 2.68
C ALA A 119 6.46 -0.65 2.50
N ASP A 120 6.40 -1.56 3.45
CA ASP A 120 7.22 -2.77 3.43
C ASP A 120 6.48 -3.94 4.10
N PHE A 121 7.05 -5.12 4.03
CA PHE A 121 6.53 -6.30 4.68
C PHE A 121 7.63 -7.20 5.24
N SER A 122 7.30 -7.95 6.28
CA SER A 122 8.13 -9.03 6.79
C SER A 122 7.69 -10.37 6.19
N TYR A 123 8.60 -11.33 6.10
CA TYR A 123 8.29 -12.63 5.52
C TYR A 123 9.12 -13.76 6.15
N GLY A 124 8.65 -15.00 5.96
CA GLY A 124 9.37 -16.22 6.22
C GLY A 124 9.15 -17.22 5.09
N VAL A 125 10.07 -18.13 4.90
CA VAL A 125 10.02 -19.19 3.87
C VAL A 125 10.36 -20.52 4.52
N GLY A 126 9.66 -21.57 4.11
CA GLY A 126 9.87 -22.94 4.57
C GLY A 126 9.32 -23.96 3.59
N LYS A 127 9.32 -25.23 3.97
CA LYS A 127 8.72 -26.31 3.21
C LYS A 127 7.20 -26.35 3.32
N ASP A 128 6.69 -25.78 4.40
CA ASP A 128 5.27 -25.73 4.73
C ASP A 128 4.93 -24.39 5.41
N ILE A 129 3.67 -24.23 5.76
CA ILE A 129 3.16 -23.01 6.40
C ILE A 129 3.78 -22.80 7.79
N ASP A 130 3.98 -23.87 8.56
CA ASP A 130 4.48 -23.77 9.95
C ASP A 130 5.93 -23.30 9.96
N GLU A 131 6.78 -23.83 9.06
CA GLU A 131 8.14 -23.35 8.86
C GLU A 131 8.16 -21.89 8.36
N ALA A 132 7.30 -21.54 7.40
CA ALA A 132 7.21 -20.19 6.88
C ALA A 132 6.76 -19.19 7.95
N GLU A 133 5.79 -19.54 8.78
CA GLU A 133 5.33 -18.71 9.90
C GLU A 133 6.43 -18.51 10.96
N SER A 134 7.17 -19.57 11.28
CA SER A 134 8.31 -19.48 12.18
C SER A 134 9.40 -18.56 11.62
N GLY A 135 9.68 -18.67 10.30
CA GLY A 135 10.58 -17.78 9.59
C GLY A 135 10.13 -16.32 9.62
N LEU A 136 8.84 -16.06 9.43
CA LEU A 136 8.26 -14.72 9.51
C LEU A 136 8.46 -14.10 10.90
N ARG A 137 8.19 -14.86 11.97
CA ARG A 137 8.44 -14.41 13.34
C ARG A 137 9.91 -14.07 13.58
N SER A 138 10.82 -14.91 13.10
CA SER A 138 12.26 -14.68 13.22
C SER A 138 12.71 -13.44 12.44
N HIS A 139 12.20 -13.24 11.23
CA HIS A 139 12.48 -12.07 10.40
C HIS A 139 11.99 -10.78 11.07
N LYS A 140 10.77 -10.76 11.63
CA LYS A 140 10.27 -9.61 12.40
C LYS A 140 11.17 -9.30 13.59
N THR A 141 11.54 -10.29 14.39
CA THR A 141 12.45 -10.12 15.55
C THR A 141 13.80 -9.55 15.13
N GLU A 142 14.38 -10.03 14.04
CA GLU A 142 15.65 -9.52 13.53
C GLU A 142 15.53 -8.07 13.04
N ARG A 143 14.45 -7.72 12.35
CA ARG A 143 14.18 -6.35 11.91
C ARG A 143 13.93 -5.40 13.07
N GLU A 144 13.27 -5.86 14.14
CA GLU A 144 13.13 -5.11 15.39
C GLU A 144 14.49 -4.86 16.05
N ARG A 145 15.34 -5.89 16.09
CA ARG A 145 16.72 -5.78 16.63
C ARG A 145 17.56 -4.78 15.84
N ARG A 146 17.41 -4.71 14.53
CA ARG A 146 18.07 -3.72 13.66
C ARG A 146 17.45 -2.33 13.74
N GLY A 147 16.29 -2.20 14.40
CA GLY A 147 15.59 -0.93 14.52
C GLY A 147 14.85 -0.49 13.26
N GLU A 148 14.62 -1.39 12.30
CA GLU A 148 13.85 -1.14 11.08
C GLU A 148 12.35 -1.01 11.38
N ILE A 149 11.86 -1.84 12.30
CA ILE A 149 10.47 -1.83 12.78
C ILE A 149 10.43 -1.72 14.31
N ALA A 150 9.32 -1.25 14.85
CA ALA A 150 9.06 -1.21 16.29
C ALA A 150 7.66 -1.74 16.54
N ARG A 151 7.54 -2.88 17.26
CA ARG A 151 6.28 -3.56 17.56
C ARG A 151 5.41 -3.80 16.32
N GLY A 152 6.03 -4.21 15.19
CA GLY A 152 5.38 -4.41 13.91
C GLY A 152 5.07 -3.13 13.13
N GLU A 153 5.47 -1.96 13.59
CA GLU A 153 5.33 -0.69 12.88
C GLU A 153 6.63 -0.34 12.14
N LEU A 154 6.51 0.01 10.87
CA LEU A 154 7.65 0.40 10.04
C LEU A 154 8.10 1.83 10.38
N ARG A 155 9.38 2.02 10.73
CA ARG A 155 9.93 3.34 11.12
C ARG A 155 10.21 4.24 9.92
N SER A 156 10.45 3.67 8.76
CA SER A 156 10.78 4.40 7.53
C SER A 156 9.58 4.85 6.71
N ILE A 157 8.36 4.47 7.11
CA ILE A 157 7.16 4.85 6.37
C ILE A 157 6.91 6.36 6.49
N THR A 158 6.67 7.01 5.37
CA THR A 158 6.31 8.42 5.30
C THR A 158 4.86 8.55 4.85
N ILE A 159 4.04 9.23 5.66
CA ILE A 159 2.63 9.48 5.37
C ILE A 159 2.45 10.98 5.21
N LYS A 160 1.95 11.43 4.04
CA LYS A 160 1.65 12.83 3.74
C LYS A 160 0.15 12.96 3.49
N ASN A 161 -0.53 13.74 4.31
CA ASN A 161 -1.91 14.12 4.06
C ASN A 161 -1.92 15.43 3.27
N ARG A 162 -2.49 15.41 2.07
CA ARG A 162 -2.70 16.59 1.23
C ARG A 162 -4.17 16.95 1.32
N GLN A 163 -4.48 18.02 2.03
CA GLN A 163 -5.82 18.60 1.98
C GLN A 163 -6.10 19.08 0.56
N ASN A 164 -7.25 18.71 0.00
CA ASN A 164 -7.74 19.28 -1.25
C ASN A 164 -7.92 20.80 -1.02
N THR A 165 -6.97 21.58 -1.50
CA THR A 165 -7.20 23.01 -1.70
C THR A 165 -8.21 23.12 -2.85
N SER A 166 -9.49 23.21 -2.49
CA SER A 166 -10.59 23.37 -3.43
C SER A 166 -10.29 24.56 -4.34
N LEU A 167 -10.60 24.43 -5.63
CA LEU A 167 -10.52 25.52 -6.61
C LEU A 167 -11.23 26.83 -6.16
N ALA A 168 -12.08 26.78 -5.16
CA ALA A 168 -12.78 27.92 -4.57
C ALA A 168 -11.85 28.96 -3.92
N SER A 169 -10.62 28.59 -3.53
CA SER A 169 -9.67 29.56 -2.96
C SER A 169 -8.87 30.35 -4.01
N ARG A 170 -8.93 29.97 -5.29
CA ARG A 170 -8.24 30.69 -6.39
C ARG A 170 -9.01 31.88 -6.95
N ILE A 171 -10.27 32.09 -6.56
CA ILE A 171 -11.12 33.17 -7.10
C ILE A 171 -11.09 34.43 -6.24
N LYS A 172 -10.44 34.43 -5.08
CA LYS A 172 -10.46 35.58 -4.13
C LYS A 172 -9.26 36.52 -4.17
N HIS A 173 -8.42 36.50 -5.16
CA HIS A 173 -7.35 37.50 -5.33
C HIS A 173 -7.30 37.98 -6.80
N SER A 174 -8.38 38.62 -7.24
CA SER A 174 -8.28 39.63 -8.31
C SER A 174 -7.98 40.98 -7.63
N PRO A 175 -6.89 41.67 -7.98
CA PRO A 175 -6.65 42.99 -7.45
C PRO A 175 -7.73 43.95 -8.00
N SER A 176 -8.43 44.61 -7.10
CA SER A 176 -9.32 45.70 -7.43
C SER A 176 -8.54 46.79 -8.20
N ILE A 177 -8.95 47.03 -9.43
CA ILE A 177 -8.48 48.16 -10.21
C ILE A 177 -9.09 49.39 -9.53
N THR A 178 -8.29 50.11 -8.76
CA THR A 178 -8.64 51.42 -8.20
C THR A 178 -8.70 52.42 -9.35
N ALA A 179 -9.88 52.98 -9.58
CA ALA A 179 -10.13 54.05 -10.52
C ALA A 179 -9.27 55.26 -10.14
N ALA A 180 -8.34 55.65 -11.00
CA ALA A 180 -7.60 56.89 -10.87
C ALA A 180 -8.53 58.04 -11.19
N THR A 181 -8.81 58.85 -10.18
CA THR A 181 -9.57 60.10 -10.29
C THR A 181 -8.73 61.13 -11.07
N CYS A 182 -9.20 61.47 -12.25
CA CYS A 182 -8.68 62.57 -13.07
C CYS A 182 -9.01 63.90 -12.36
N ARG A 183 -8.01 64.63 -11.82
CA ARG A 183 -8.15 66.02 -11.38
C ARG A 183 -7.82 66.92 -12.54
N GLN A 184 -8.78 67.61 -13.03
CA GLN A 184 -8.64 68.74 -13.95
C GLN A 184 -7.88 69.89 -13.24
N ALA A 185 -6.77 70.31 -13.86
CA ALA A 185 -6.13 71.56 -13.48
C ALA A 185 -6.75 72.67 -14.32
N THR A 186 -7.43 73.60 -13.66
CA THR A 186 -7.86 74.84 -14.27
C THR A 186 -6.67 75.85 -14.24
N SER A 187 -6.24 76.23 -15.41
CA SER A 187 -5.37 77.40 -15.60
C SER A 187 -6.15 78.68 -15.54
N THR A 188 -5.75 79.56 -14.69
CA THR A 188 -6.19 80.98 -14.74
C THR A 188 -4.97 81.84 -15.13
N THR A 189 -5.21 82.59 -16.16
CA THR A 189 -4.37 83.63 -16.76
C THR A 189 -4.26 84.84 -15.86
N ASN A 190 -3.12 85.39 -15.74
CA ASN A 190 -2.83 86.80 -15.95
C ASN A 190 -1.35 86.99 -16.24
#